data_e384ade6ecaadbe707b9ea2c3893686f
#
_entry.id   e384ade6ecaadbe707b9ea2c3893686f
#
_cell.length_a   1.000
_cell.length_b   1.000
_cell.length_c   1.000
_cell.angle_alpha   90.00
_cell.angle_beta   90.00
_cell.angle_gamma   90.00
#
_symmetry.space_group_name_H-M   'P 1'
#
loop_
_entity.id
_entity.type
_entity.pdbx_description
1 polymer ?
#
loop_
_entity_poly.entity_id
_entity_poly.type
_entity_poly.pdbx_seq_one_letter_code
_entity_poly.pdbx_strand_id
1 'polypeptide(L)'
;MSILNVLLSTDQLVVTVDTWAEDAVSGQASAGAKVLLIPQHQILLATRGSAQFFLRIYQLSLEASFRADFTLEQLTAELGRVIDQLWPNYAKAVAEAGLPAEYCTTELVLGGWSPKSGRMMATAYAKHDAAEPAVVQPITGQLSSPGEPLQDWPPSMATPDLFEAGRRQAQWLNERSGRKVAGGRLLLGFLQQGQAVVKDLGAI
;
A
#
# COMPACT_ATOMS: atom_id res chain seq x y z
N MET A 1 5.71 1.20 -11.30
CA MET A 1 6.38 1.77 -10.09
C MET A 1 5.44 2.73 -9.42
N SER A 2 5.58 2.98 -8.11
CA SER A 2 4.64 3.79 -7.30
C SER A 2 5.30 4.23 -6.01
N ILE A 3 4.65 5.13 -5.30
CA ILE A 3 5.09 5.62 -3.99
C ILE A 3 4.24 4.98 -2.90
N LEU A 4 4.88 4.54 -1.83
CA LEU A 4 4.24 4.05 -0.62
C LEU A 4 5.10 4.43 0.58
N ASN A 5 4.62 5.31 1.45
CA ASN A 5 5.28 5.64 2.70
C ASN A 5 4.36 5.33 3.87
N VAL A 6 4.95 4.86 4.95
CA VAL A 6 4.28 4.56 6.21
C VAL A 6 5.05 5.21 7.34
N LEU A 7 4.35 5.92 8.19
CA LEU A 7 4.86 6.43 9.47
C LEU A 7 3.94 5.90 10.57
N LEU A 8 4.52 5.19 11.51
CA LEU A 8 3.83 4.52 12.60
C LEU A 8 4.34 5.02 13.95
N SER A 9 3.43 5.51 14.77
CA SER A 9 3.62 5.76 16.18
C SER A 9 2.71 4.85 17.02
N THR A 10 2.74 4.99 18.33
CA THR A 10 1.88 4.22 19.24
C THR A 10 0.39 4.52 19.00
N ASP A 11 0.04 5.74 18.66
CA ASP A 11 -1.32 6.28 18.59
C ASP A 11 -1.75 6.68 17.18
N GLN A 12 -0.82 6.74 16.21
CA GLN A 12 -1.10 7.18 14.85
C GLN A 12 -0.46 6.29 13.80
N LEU A 13 -1.18 6.11 12.70
CA LEU A 13 -0.68 5.53 11.47
C LEU A 13 -0.94 6.51 10.32
N VAL A 14 0.12 6.88 9.63
CA VAL A 14 0.09 7.72 8.43
C VAL A 14 0.62 6.92 7.25
N VAL A 15 -0.12 6.89 6.16
CA VAL A 15 0.29 6.25 4.91
C VAL A 15 0.12 7.25 3.76
N THR A 16 1.14 7.44 2.94
CA THR A 16 1.00 8.23 1.71
C THR A 16 1.26 7.37 0.48
N VAL A 17 0.43 7.56 -0.55
CA VAL A 17 0.53 6.89 -1.84
C VAL A 17 0.28 7.88 -2.97
N ASP A 18 0.89 7.66 -4.13
CA ASP A 18 0.55 8.38 -5.35
C ASP A 18 -0.67 7.76 -6.04
N THR A 19 -1.33 8.51 -6.92
CA THR A 19 -2.46 8.00 -7.71
C THR A 19 -2.10 7.57 -9.12
N TRP A 20 -0.86 7.80 -9.57
CA TRP A 20 -0.47 7.44 -10.93
C TRP A 20 -0.62 5.94 -11.15
N ALA A 21 -1.42 5.57 -12.13
CA ALA A 21 -1.58 4.20 -12.60
C ALA A 21 -1.47 4.17 -14.13
N GLU A 22 -1.11 3.03 -14.66
CA GLU A 22 -0.98 2.76 -16.08
C GLU A 22 -1.64 1.42 -16.38
N ASP A 23 -2.47 1.39 -17.39
CA ASP A 23 -2.99 0.14 -17.91
C ASP A 23 -1.86 -0.65 -18.55
N ALA A 24 -1.60 -1.85 -18.05
CA ALA A 24 -0.44 -2.64 -18.42
C ALA A 24 -0.48 -3.12 -19.88
N VAL A 25 -1.67 -3.23 -20.48
CA VAL A 25 -1.85 -3.71 -21.86
C VAL A 25 -1.78 -2.55 -22.84
N SER A 26 -2.51 -1.47 -22.59
CA SER A 26 -2.61 -0.33 -23.51
C SER A 26 -1.56 0.75 -23.28
N GLY A 27 -0.90 0.77 -22.13
CA GLY A 27 0.01 1.84 -21.71
C GLY A 27 -0.69 3.15 -21.38
N GLN A 28 -2.02 3.18 -21.34
CA GLN A 28 -2.76 4.40 -21.05
C GLN A 28 -2.63 4.79 -19.57
N ALA A 29 -2.35 6.06 -19.35
CA ALA A 29 -2.30 6.65 -18.02
C ALA A 29 -3.70 6.72 -17.41
N SER A 30 -3.80 6.38 -16.14
CA SER A 30 -5.01 6.47 -15.34
C SER A 30 -4.70 6.90 -13.91
N ALA A 31 -5.73 7.05 -13.09
CA ALA A 31 -5.60 7.28 -11.66
C ALA A 31 -6.22 6.11 -10.90
N GLY A 32 -5.47 5.55 -9.94
CA GLY A 32 -5.93 4.43 -9.12
C GLY A 32 -5.95 4.77 -7.63
N ALA A 33 -6.96 4.26 -6.92
CA ALA A 33 -6.96 4.28 -5.47
C ALA A 33 -5.98 3.23 -4.96
N LYS A 34 -4.93 3.68 -4.27
CA LYS A 34 -3.88 2.81 -3.69
C LYS A 34 -3.91 2.81 -2.16
N VAL A 35 -4.89 3.47 -1.57
CA VAL A 35 -5.18 3.44 -0.14
C VAL A 35 -6.68 3.37 0.07
N LEU A 36 -7.12 2.41 0.88
CA LEU A 36 -8.52 2.13 1.16
C LEU A 36 -8.71 1.90 2.67
N LEU A 37 -9.91 2.21 3.17
CA LEU A 37 -10.26 2.09 4.58
C LEU A 37 -11.36 1.06 4.80
N ILE A 38 -11.31 0.39 5.95
CA ILE A 38 -12.43 -0.32 6.58
C ILE A 38 -12.74 0.44 7.88
N PRO A 39 -13.51 1.54 7.81
CA PRO A 39 -13.58 2.52 8.89
C PRO A 39 -14.14 1.99 10.20
N GLN A 40 -15.14 1.08 10.13
CA GLN A 40 -15.78 0.48 11.30
C GLN A 40 -14.82 -0.36 12.16
N HIS A 41 -13.69 -0.79 11.59
CA HIS A 41 -12.63 -1.53 12.28
C HIS A 41 -11.34 -0.71 12.43
N GLN A 42 -11.34 0.55 11.99
CA GLN A 42 -10.15 1.40 11.98
C GLN A 42 -8.95 0.74 11.29
N ILE A 43 -9.21 0.12 10.13
CA ILE A 43 -8.22 -0.59 9.32
C ILE A 43 -7.97 0.20 8.04
N LEU A 44 -6.70 0.26 7.66
CA LEU A 44 -6.21 0.82 6.41
C LEU A 44 -5.45 -0.25 5.65
N LEU A 45 -5.73 -0.35 4.34
CA LEU A 45 -4.91 -1.08 3.38
C LEU A 45 -4.33 -0.11 2.37
N ALA A 46 -3.05 -0.28 2.05
CA ALA A 46 -2.39 0.49 0.99
C ALA A 46 -1.53 -0.43 0.14
N THR A 47 -1.23 0.00 -1.10
CA THR A 47 -0.48 -0.81 -2.05
C THR A 47 0.49 -0.03 -2.89
N ARG A 48 1.52 -0.75 -3.33
CA ARG A 48 2.38 -0.45 -4.46
C ARG A 48 2.45 -1.70 -5.35
N GLY A 49 2.30 -1.53 -6.66
CA GLY A 49 2.25 -2.64 -7.63
C GLY A 49 0.87 -2.78 -8.29
N SER A 50 0.38 -4.00 -8.42
CA SER A 50 -0.88 -4.26 -9.13
C SER A 50 -2.12 -3.73 -8.40
N ALA A 51 -2.81 -2.80 -9.03
CA ALA A 51 -4.08 -2.27 -8.52
C ALA A 51 -5.19 -3.35 -8.52
N GLN A 52 -5.22 -4.23 -9.53
CA GLN A 52 -6.24 -5.28 -9.61
C GLN A 52 -6.08 -6.31 -8.50
N PHE A 53 -4.84 -6.74 -8.22
CA PHE A 53 -4.57 -7.65 -7.13
C PHE A 53 -4.92 -7.01 -5.76
N PHE A 54 -4.57 -5.75 -5.58
CA PHE A 54 -4.93 -4.98 -4.39
C PHE A 54 -6.44 -4.89 -4.17
N LEU A 55 -7.20 -4.56 -5.20
CA LEU A 55 -8.67 -4.49 -5.10
C LEU A 55 -9.29 -5.83 -4.71
N ARG A 56 -8.73 -6.94 -5.21
CA ARG A 56 -9.17 -8.28 -4.79
C ARG A 56 -8.90 -8.56 -3.33
N ILE A 57 -7.71 -8.21 -2.83
CA ILE A 57 -7.36 -8.32 -1.41
C ILE A 57 -8.28 -7.46 -0.55
N TYR A 58 -8.51 -6.20 -0.97
CA TYR A 58 -9.42 -5.30 -0.25
C TYR A 58 -10.85 -5.84 -0.19
N GLN A 59 -11.38 -6.34 -1.30
CA GLN A 59 -12.70 -6.94 -1.35
C GLN A 59 -12.83 -8.09 -0.34
N LEU A 60 -11.87 -9.01 -0.32
CA LEU A 60 -11.88 -10.15 0.62
C LEU A 60 -11.77 -9.68 2.08
N SER A 61 -10.94 -8.67 2.34
CA SER A 61 -10.80 -8.07 3.67
C SER A 61 -12.10 -7.40 4.12
N LEU A 62 -12.78 -6.71 3.21
CA LEU A 62 -14.08 -6.10 3.46
C LEU A 62 -15.16 -7.15 3.75
N GLU A 63 -15.22 -8.22 2.93
CA GLU A 63 -16.13 -9.35 3.18
C GLU A 63 -15.88 -10.02 4.53
N ALA A 64 -14.61 -10.24 4.88
CA ALA A 64 -14.23 -10.79 6.17
C ALA A 64 -14.64 -9.87 7.34
N SER A 65 -14.63 -8.55 7.15
CA SER A 65 -14.95 -7.57 8.18
C SER A 65 -16.41 -7.61 8.69
N PHE A 66 -17.30 -8.32 7.98
CA PHE A 66 -18.67 -8.57 8.43
C PHE A 66 -18.80 -9.74 9.43
N ARG A 67 -17.72 -10.48 9.69
CA ARG A 67 -17.76 -11.55 10.69
C ARG A 67 -17.75 -10.97 12.09
N ALA A 68 -18.47 -11.59 13.00
CA ALA A 68 -18.59 -11.12 14.39
C ALA A 68 -17.26 -11.20 15.18
N ASP A 69 -16.36 -12.10 14.78
CA ASP A 69 -15.06 -12.35 15.39
C ASP A 69 -13.90 -11.64 14.64
N PHE A 70 -14.21 -10.78 13.67
CA PHE A 70 -13.19 -10.12 12.87
C PHE A 70 -12.33 -9.16 13.71
N THR A 71 -11.01 -9.32 13.61
CA THR A 71 -10.02 -8.45 14.25
C THR A 71 -8.87 -8.12 13.31
N LEU A 72 -8.16 -7.02 13.59
CA LEU A 72 -6.92 -6.67 12.87
C LEU A 72 -5.88 -7.77 12.97
N GLU A 73 -5.75 -8.38 14.15
CA GLU A 73 -4.78 -9.44 14.41
C GLU A 73 -5.03 -10.70 13.58
N GLN A 74 -6.29 -11.11 13.44
CA GLN A 74 -6.66 -12.23 12.58
C GLN A 74 -6.35 -11.92 11.12
N LEU A 75 -6.79 -10.75 10.63
CA LEU A 75 -6.49 -10.33 9.26
C LEU A 75 -4.98 -10.28 9.01
N THR A 76 -4.20 -9.74 9.96
CA THR A 76 -2.75 -9.69 9.87
C THR A 76 -2.12 -11.08 9.78
N ALA A 77 -2.59 -12.02 10.57
CA ALA A 77 -2.07 -13.39 10.59
C ALA A 77 -2.42 -14.18 9.31
N GLU A 78 -3.56 -13.89 8.69
CA GLU A 78 -4.07 -14.64 7.54
C GLU A 78 -3.66 -14.05 6.20
N LEU A 79 -3.41 -12.74 6.11
CA LEU A 79 -3.27 -12.02 4.84
C LEU A 79 -2.11 -12.55 3.98
N GLY A 80 -0.97 -12.91 4.57
CA GLY A 80 0.15 -13.50 3.83
C GLY A 80 -0.26 -14.79 3.10
N ARG A 81 -0.97 -15.68 3.79
CA ARG A 81 -1.51 -16.91 3.21
C ARG A 81 -2.55 -16.64 2.12
N VAL A 82 -3.41 -15.66 2.30
CA VAL A 82 -4.40 -15.26 1.30
C VAL A 82 -3.72 -14.74 0.03
N ILE A 83 -2.66 -13.93 0.17
CA ILE A 83 -1.82 -13.48 -0.94
C ILE A 83 -1.27 -14.70 -1.70
N ASP A 84 -0.67 -15.67 -1.01
CA ASP A 84 -0.11 -16.88 -1.63
C ASP A 84 -1.16 -17.73 -2.34
N GLN A 85 -2.35 -17.86 -1.79
CA GLN A 85 -3.47 -18.60 -2.40
C GLN A 85 -4.01 -17.93 -3.67
N LEU A 86 -4.01 -16.61 -3.74
CA LEU A 86 -4.49 -15.86 -4.91
C LEU A 86 -3.43 -15.70 -5.99
N TRP A 87 -2.16 -15.78 -5.63
CA TRP A 87 -1.05 -15.47 -6.52
C TRP A 87 -1.00 -16.30 -7.81
N PRO A 88 -1.22 -17.63 -7.80
CA PRO A 88 -1.18 -18.43 -9.02
C PRO A 88 -2.20 -17.97 -10.07
N ASN A 89 -3.42 -17.62 -9.64
CA ASN A 89 -4.46 -17.14 -10.54
C ASN A 89 -4.10 -15.74 -11.10
N TYR A 90 -3.50 -14.90 -10.29
CA TYR A 90 -3.02 -13.59 -10.74
C TYR A 90 -1.87 -13.71 -11.73
N ALA A 91 -0.86 -14.52 -11.44
CA ALA A 91 0.26 -14.78 -12.35
C ALA A 91 -0.20 -15.38 -13.69
N LYS A 92 -1.16 -16.30 -13.64
CA LYS A 92 -1.78 -16.87 -14.85
C LYS A 92 -2.48 -15.78 -15.68
N ALA A 93 -3.27 -14.90 -15.06
CA ALA A 93 -3.95 -13.82 -15.75
C ALA A 93 -2.98 -12.81 -16.41
N VAL A 94 -1.86 -12.49 -15.73
CA VAL A 94 -0.79 -11.65 -16.29
C VAL A 94 -0.15 -12.33 -17.52
N ALA A 95 0.15 -13.63 -17.44
CA ALA A 95 0.71 -14.39 -18.56
C ALA A 95 -0.27 -14.47 -19.75
N GLU A 96 -1.55 -14.74 -19.50
CA GLU A 96 -2.61 -14.78 -20.52
C GLU A 96 -2.81 -13.42 -21.21
N ALA A 97 -2.58 -12.32 -20.49
CA ALA A 97 -2.57 -10.96 -21.05
C ALA A 97 -1.29 -10.64 -21.86
N GLY A 98 -0.34 -11.56 -21.96
CA GLY A 98 0.93 -11.37 -22.65
C GLY A 98 1.90 -10.41 -21.96
N LEU A 99 1.69 -10.15 -20.66
CA LEU A 99 2.53 -9.24 -19.90
C LEU A 99 3.75 -9.95 -19.31
N PRO A 100 4.90 -9.28 -19.21
CA PRO A 100 6.09 -9.80 -18.55
C PRO A 100 5.84 -10.16 -17.08
N ALA A 101 6.52 -11.20 -16.58
CA ALA A 101 6.39 -11.66 -15.20
C ALA A 101 6.72 -10.57 -14.15
N GLU A 102 7.53 -9.58 -14.50
CA GLU A 102 7.87 -8.42 -13.68
C GLU A 102 6.66 -7.53 -13.32
N TYR A 103 5.54 -7.65 -14.05
CA TYR A 103 4.27 -7.02 -13.68
C TYR A 103 3.56 -7.75 -12.52
N CYS A 104 3.95 -9.01 -12.25
CA CYS A 104 3.49 -9.77 -11.09
C CYS A 104 4.23 -9.35 -9.84
N THR A 105 4.01 -8.13 -9.36
CA THR A 105 4.57 -7.64 -8.10
C THR A 105 3.50 -6.98 -7.26
N THR A 106 3.55 -7.18 -5.96
CA THR A 106 2.71 -6.47 -5.01
C THR A 106 3.46 -6.21 -3.72
N GLU A 107 3.33 -4.99 -3.24
CA GLU A 107 3.68 -4.58 -1.89
C GLU A 107 2.41 -4.02 -1.26
N LEU A 108 1.99 -4.60 -0.15
CA LEU A 108 0.79 -4.21 0.58
C LEU A 108 1.16 -3.79 2.00
N VAL A 109 0.43 -2.83 2.52
CA VAL A 109 0.46 -2.46 3.93
C VAL A 109 -0.93 -2.62 4.48
N LEU A 110 -1.03 -3.38 5.55
CA LEU A 110 -2.21 -3.48 6.41
C LEU A 110 -1.87 -2.81 7.73
N GLY A 111 -2.70 -1.90 8.20
CA GLY A 111 -2.51 -1.28 9.51
C GLY A 111 -3.82 -0.84 10.13
N GLY A 112 -3.77 -0.63 11.45
CA GLY A 112 -4.94 -0.25 12.20
C GLY A 112 -4.70 -0.21 13.70
N TRP A 113 -5.77 0.11 14.44
CA TRP A 113 -5.78 0.04 15.88
C TRP A 113 -5.94 -1.39 16.36
N SER A 114 -5.02 -1.86 17.21
CA SER A 114 -5.07 -3.16 17.87
C SER A 114 -5.67 -3.01 19.27
N PRO A 115 -6.90 -3.46 19.51
CA PRO A 115 -7.46 -3.47 20.85
C PRO A 115 -6.66 -4.34 21.83
N LYS A 116 -6.05 -5.41 21.32
CA LYS A 116 -5.25 -6.34 22.11
C LYS A 116 -3.98 -5.71 22.68
N SER A 117 -3.30 -4.87 21.88
CA SER A 117 -2.05 -4.23 22.30
C SER A 117 -2.23 -2.77 22.74
N GLY A 118 -3.41 -2.18 22.55
CA GLY A 118 -3.72 -0.79 22.89
C GLY A 118 -2.89 0.21 22.09
N ARG A 119 -2.54 -0.11 20.83
CA ARG A 119 -1.71 0.76 19.98
C ARG A 119 -2.01 0.57 18.49
N MET A 120 -1.54 1.51 17.68
CA MET A 120 -1.48 1.33 16.24
C MET A 120 -0.45 0.26 15.87
N MET A 121 -0.81 -0.56 14.89
CA MET A 121 0.05 -1.58 14.31
C MET A 121 0.00 -1.47 12.78
N ALA A 122 1.10 -1.86 12.14
CA ALA A 122 1.15 -1.99 10.69
C ALA A 122 2.08 -3.14 10.29
N THR A 123 1.74 -3.82 9.20
CA THR A 123 2.50 -4.95 8.64
C THR A 123 2.61 -4.76 7.14
N ALA A 124 3.80 -4.93 6.62
CA ALA A 124 4.08 -4.97 5.19
C ALA A 124 4.06 -6.41 4.69
N TYR A 125 3.54 -6.59 3.48
CA TYR A 125 3.50 -7.85 2.75
C TYR A 125 4.08 -7.60 1.36
N ALA A 126 5.02 -8.43 0.93
CA ALA A 126 5.60 -8.35 -0.40
C ALA A 126 5.54 -9.71 -1.09
N LYS A 127 5.20 -9.72 -2.38
CA LYS A 127 5.20 -10.91 -3.22
C LYS A 127 5.69 -10.56 -4.61
N HIS A 128 6.73 -11.24 -5.06
CA HIS A 128 7.36 -11.03 -6.36
C HIS A 128 7.57 -12.32 -7.14
N ASP A 129 7.55 -13.47 -6.47
CA ASP A 129 7.78 -14.78 -7.07
C ASP A 129 6.67 -15.75 -6.64
N ALA A 130 6.26 -16.61 -7.59
CA ALA A 130 5.29 -17.67 -7.33
C ALA A 130 5.88 -18.81 -6.47
N ALA A 131 7.18 -19.05 -6.56
CA ALA A 131 7.86 -20.13 -5.84
C ALA A 131 8.12 -19.81 -4.36
N GLU A 132 8.19 -18.52 -4.00
CA GLU A 132 8.46 -18.10 -2.63
C GLU A 132 7.17 -17.64 -1.92
N PRO A 133 7.02 -17.93 -0.62
CA PRO A 133 5.89 -17.39 0.15
C PRO A 133 5.94 -15.86 0.22
N ALA A 134 4.79 -15.24 0.47
CA ALA A 134 4.72 -13.81 0.72
C ALA A 134 5.59 -13.45 1.92
N VAL A 135 6.44 -12.45 1.75
CA VAL A 135 7.24 -11.87 2.85
C VAL A 135 6.30 -11.06 3.73
N VAL A 136 6.31 -11.33 5.02
CA VAL A 136 5.47 -10.64 6.02
C VAL A 136 6.39 -9.98 7.04
N GLN A 137 6.33 -8.65 7.12
CA GLN A 137 7.21 -7.88 8.00
C GLN A 137 6.43 -6.86 8.83
N PRO A 138 6.43 -6.95 10.16
CA PRO A 138 5.91 -5.89 11.02
C PRO A 138 6.67 -4.58 10.79
N ILE A 139 5.94 -3.48 10.65
CA ILE A 139 6.53 -2.15 10.50
C ILE A 139 6.80 -1.57 11.90
N THR A 140 8.02 -1.05 12.08
CA THR A 140 8.43 -0.31 13.27
C THR A 140 8.91 1.07 12.86
N GLY A 141 8.20 2.13 13.32
CA GLY A 141 8.54 3.51 13.02
C GLY A 141 8.19 3.93 11.60
N GLN A 142 9.00 3.58 10.61
CA GLN A 142 8.78 4.03 9.24
C GLN A 142 9.12 2.97 8.18
N LEU A 143 8.48 3.10 7.03
CA LEU A 143 8.80 2.39 5.80
C LEU A 143 8.58 3.34 4.61
N SER A 144 9.54 3.41 3.69
CA SER A 144 9.44 4.20 2.47
C SER A 144 9.81 3.37 1.25
N SER A 145 8.98 3.41 0.23
CA SER A 145 9.20 2.70 -1.03
C SER A 145 8.87 3.63 -2.22
N PRO A 146 9.90 4.09 -3.01
CA PRO A 146 11.33 3.89 -2.80
C PRO A 146 11.86 4.66 -1.59
N GLY A 147 12.86 4.09 -0.90
CA GLY A 147 13.51 4.72 0.26
C GLY A 147 14.68 5.62 -0.12
N GLU A 148 15.35 5.35 -1.25
CA GLU A 148 16.60 6.01 -1.66
C GLU A 148 16.51 7.54 -1.73
N PRO A 149 15.45 8.17 -2.28
CA PRO A 149 15.37 9.63 -2.33
C PRO A 149 15.11 10.29 -0.97
N LEU A 150 14.85 9.48 0.08
CA LEU A 150 14.53 9.94 1.42
C LEU A 150 15.57 9.53 2.49
N GLN A 151 16.73 9.01 2.09
CA GLN A 151 17.76 8.53 3.04
C GLN A 151 18.17 9.59 4.08
N ASP A 152 18.33 10.85 3.62
CA ASP A 152 18.70 11.98 4.47
C ASP A 152 17.50 12.84 4.88
N TRP A 153 16.28 12.36 4.63
CA TRP A 153 15.05 13.08 4.94
C TRP A 153 14.51 12.65 6.30
N PRO A 154 14.39 13.55 7.28
CA PRO A 154 13.87 13.19 8.59
C PRO A 154 12.40 12.77 8.49
N PRO A 155 11.99 11.71 9.20
CA PRO A 155 10.60 11.32 9.24
C PRO A 155 9.74 12.42 9.88
N SER A 156 8.65 12.79 9.21
CA SER A 156 7.73 13.81 9.71
C SER A 156 6.31 13.44 9.31
N MET A 157 5.36 13.63 10.24
CA MET A 157 3.93 13.46 9.97
C MET A 157 3.27 14.79 9.55
N ALA A 158 4.04 15.89 9.46
CA ALA A 158 3.51 17.16 9.00
C ALA A 158 3.15 17.11 7.51
N THR A 159 1.97 17.57 7.16
CA THR A 159 1.46 17.53 5.77
C THR A 159 2.42 18.12 4.74
N PRO A 160 3.09 19.27 4.96
CA PRO A 160 4.05 19.81 3.99
C PRO A 160 5.24 18.88 3.74
N ASP A 161 5.76 18.24 4.79
CA ASP A 161 6.90 17.32 4.69
C ASP A 161 6.52 16.02 3.96
N LEU A 162 5.31 15.49 4.23
CA LEU A 162 4.76 14.34 3.52
C LEU A 162 4.58 14.64 2.02
N PHE A 163 4.08 15.83 1.70
CA PHE A 163 3.92 16.26 0.32
C PHE A 163 5.26 16.36 -0.40
N GLU A 164 6.25 16.99 0.23
CA GLU A 164 7.59 17.14 -0.35
C GLU A 164 8.31 15.78 -0.50
N ALA A 165 8.16 14.87 0.46
CA ALA A 165 8.68 13.51 0.35
C ALA A 165 8.09 12.78 -0.87
N GLY A 166 6.77 12.84 -1.05
CA GLY A 166 6.10 12.26 -2.21
C GLY A 166 6.57 12.88 -3.55
N ARG A 167 6.76 14.20 -3.59
CA ARG A 167 7.27 14.90 -4.77
C ARG A 167 8.68 14.45 -5.16
N ARG A 168 9.59 14.33 -4.17
CA ARG A 168 10.97 13.85 -4.37
C ARG A 168 10.98 12.41 -4.88
N GLN A 169 10.16 11.54 -4.31
CA GLN A 169 10.05 10.15 -4.76
C GLN A 169 9.51 10.05 -6.18
N ALA A 170 8.48 10.83 -6.52
CA ALA A 170 7.94 10.86 -7.88
C ALA A 170 8.98 11.31 -8.90
N GLN A 171 9.69 12.40 -8.59
CA GLN A 171 10.77 12.91 -9.43
C GLN A 171 11.85 11.84 -9.64
N TRP A 172 12.37 11.26 -8.57
CA TRP A 172 13.41 10.24 -8.63
C TRP A 172 13.00 9.01 -9.45
N LEU A 173 11.78 8.51 -9.27
CA LEU A 173 11.24 7.39 -10.04
C LEU A 173 11.14 7.71 -11.54
N ASN A 174 10.65 8.90 -11.88
CA ASN A 174 10.47 9.32 -13.26
C ASN A 174 11.82 9.54 -13.97
N GLU A 175 12.79 10.17 -13.30
CA GLU A 175 14.15 10.35 -13.81
C GLU A 175 14.83 9.00 -14.07
N ARG A 176 14.78 8.08 -13.10
CA ARG A 176 15.38 6.75 -13.22
C ARG A 176 14.73 5.89 -14.32
N SER A 177 13.43 6.08 -14.56
CA SER A 177 12.68 5.32 -15.55
C SER A 177 12.74 5.92 -16.97
N GLY A 178 13.22 7.16 -17.10
CA GLY A 178 13.20 7.92 -18.36
C GLY A 178 11.79 8.21 -18.88
N ARG A 179 10.74 7.93 -18.07
CA ARG A 179 9.33 8.21 -18.40
C ARG A 179 8.53 8.41 -17.09
N LYS A 180 7.32 8.94 -17.24
CA LYS A 180 6.44 9.10 -16.08
C LYS A 180 5.91 7.72 -15.61
N VAL A 181 6.22 7.36 -14.38
CA VAL A 181 5.83 6.09 -13.71
C VAL A 181 5.26 6.30 -12.31
N ALA A 182 5.36 7.54 -11.79
CA ALA A 182 4.82 7.92 -10.49
C ALA A 182 4.31 9.36 -10.53
N GLY A 183 3.44 9.73 -9.59
CA GLY A 183 2.88 11.08 -9.49
C GLY A 183 1.35 11.10 -9.50
N GLY A 184 0.77 12.08 -10.21
CA GLY A 184 -0.65 12.36 -10.13
C GLY A 184 -0.96 13.14 -8.86
N ARG A 185 -1.81 12.61 -7.98
CA ARG A 185 -2.10 13.22 -6.67
C ARG A 185 -1.48 12.38 -5.56
N LEU A 186 -1.09 13.02 -4.48
CA LEU A 186 -0.65 12.34 -3.27
C LEU A 186 -1.84 12.19 -2.32
N LEU A 187 -2.19 10.95 -2.02
CA LEU A 187 -3.23 10.61 -1.05
C LEU A 187 -2.58 10.28 0.30
N LEU A 188 -3.19 10.79 1.36
CA LEU A 188 -2.85 10.53 2.74
C LEU A 188 -3.95 9.67 3.37
N GLY A 189 -3.63 8.45 3.80
CA GLY A 189 -4.41 7.68 4.74
C GLY A 189 -3.95 7.97 6.16
N PHE A 190 -4.88 8.32 7.05
CA PHE A 190 -4.59 8.63 8.43
C PHE A 190 -5.52 7.83 9.36
N LEU A 191 -4.93 7.15 10.33
CA LEU A 191 -5.65 6.51 11.42
C LEU A 191 -5.13 7.02 12.75
N GLN A 192 -6.06 7.31 13.63
CA GLN A 192 -5.87 7.54 15.05
C GLN A 192 -7.05 6.90 15.78
N GLN A 193 -6.94 6.59 17.08
CA GLN A 193 -8.06 5.99 17.80
C GLN A 193 -9.34 6.83 17.65
N GLY A 194 -10.39 6.21 17.12
CA GLY A 194 -11.67 6.86 16.82
C GLY A 194 -11.71 7.66 15.52
N GLN A 195 -10.62 7.72 14.74
CA GLN A 195 -10.56 8.49 13.49
C GLN A 195 -9.91 7.68 12.37
N ALA A 196 -10.57 7.63 11.20
CA ALA A 196 -10.06 7.06 9.97
C ALA A 196 -10.39 8.00 8.80
N VAL A 197 -9.37 8.49 8.09
CA VAL A 197 -9.53 9.50 7.03
C VAL A 197 -8.64 9.19 5.85
N VAL A 198 -9.13 9.41 4.63
CA VAL A 198 -8.30 9.59 3.43
C VAL A 198 -8.42 11.03 2.97
N LYS A 199 -7.28 11.68 2.77
CA LYS A 199 -7.19 13.09 2.35
C LYS A 199 -6.33 13.19 1.10
N ASP A 200 -6.74 14.01 0.16
CA ASP A 200 -5.96 14.40 -1.00
C ASP A 200 -5.08 15.60 -0.64
N LEU A 201 -3.76 15.43 -0.76
CA LEU A 201 -2.78 16.47 -0.43
C LEU A 201 -2.45 17.37 -1.63
N GLY A 202 -2.84 16.99 -2.84
CA GLY A 202 -2.57 17.76 -4.05
C GLY A 202 -1.76 17.00 -5.11
N ALA A 203 -1.47 17.69 -6.21
CA ALA A 203 -0.70 17.12 -7.33
C ALA A 203 0.81 17.14 -7.04
N ILE A 204 1.49 16.03 -7.39
CA ILE A 204 2.95 15.85 -7.28
C ILE A 204 3.58 15.47 -8.62
#